data_ded9552b35fba7e2890809630143f6cb
#
_entry.id   ded9552b35fba7e2890809630143f6cb
#
_cell.length_a   1.000
_cell.length_b   1.000
_cell.length_c   1.000
_cell.angle_alpha   90.00
_cell.angle_beta   90.00
_cell.angle_gamma   90.00
#
_symmetry.space_group_name_H-M   'P 1'
#
loop_
_entity.id
_entity.type
_entity.pdbx_description
1 polymer ?
#
loop_
_entity_poly.entity_id
_entity_poly.type
_entity_poly.pdbx_seq_one_letter_code
_entity_poly.pdbx_strand_id
1 'polypeptide(L)' 'IFLINKSCYIDLDEKYKYISLIPLTTQVTGVTLKGFKYLLQDATLTIGESIGVSNEQIEKRAEVKLKDGILICIESKD' A
#
# COMPACT_ATOMS: atom_id res chain seq x y z
N ILE A 1 -4.68 2.62 10.93
CA ILE A 1 -3.96 1.37 10.64
C ILE A 1 -4.96 0.26 10.36
N PHE A 2 -4.79 -0.43 9.27
CA PHE A 2 -5.63 -1.59 8.96
C PHE A 2 -4.84 -2.59 8.12
N LEU A 3 -5.36 -3.83 8.08
CA LEU A 3 -4.73 -4.92 7.34
C LEU A 3 -5.37 -5.08 5.97
N ILE A 4 -4.55 -5.41 4.98
CA ILE A 4 -4.98 -5.72 3.62
C ILE A 4 -4.50 -7.13 3.29
N ASN A 5 -5.44 -8.06 3.17
CA ASN A 5 -5.13 -9.46 2.82
C ASN A 5 -5.70 -9.86 1.46
N LYS A 6 -6.32 -8.94 0.75
CA LYS A 6 -6.82 -9.14 -0.60
C LYS A 6 -6.90 -7.79 -1.29
N SER A 7 -7.01 -7.81 -2.61
CA SER A 7 -7.10 -6.58 -3.39
C SER A 7 -8.28 -5.71 -2.94
N CYS A 8 -8.05 -4.41 -2.84
CA CYS A 8 -9.05 -3.48 -2.36
C CYS A 8 -8.83 -2.08 -2.94
N TYR A 9 -9.81 -1.22 -2.71
CA TYR A 9 -9.72 0.21 -3.01
C TYR A 9 -9.61 0.99 -1.73
N ILE A 10 -8.88 2.10 -1.79
CA ILE A 10 -8.73 3.03 -0.66
C ILE A 10 -9.26 4.38 -1.10
N ASP A 11 -10.24 4.90 -0.36
CA ASP A 11 -10.76 6.24 -0.60
C ASP A 11 -9.84 7.27 0.05
N LEU A 12 -9.61 8.37 -0.66
CA LEU A 12 -8.74 9.44 -0.18
C LEU A 12 -9.32 10.08 1.07
N ASP A 13 -8.47 10.15 2.10
CA ASP A 13 -8.75 10.91 3.31
C ASP A 13 -7.73 12.05 3.39
N GLU A 14 -8.19 13.26 3.16
CA GLU A 14 -7.31 14.43 3.09
C GLU A 14 -6.64 14.77 4.41
N LYS A 15 -7.06 14.15 5.51
CA LYS A 15 -6.36 14.28 6.79
C LYS A 15 -4.96 13.70 6.76
N TYR A 16 -4.72 12.73 5.88
CA TYR A 16 -3.47 12.02 5.84
C TYR A 16 -2.73 12.32 4.55
N LYS A 17 -1.47 12.67 4.67
CA LYS A 17 -0.61 12.95 3.53
C LYS A 17 0.05 11.70 3.00
N TYR A 18 0.41 10.80 3.90
CA TYR A 18 1.20 9.62 3.55
C TYR A 18 0.45 8.33 3.84
N ILE A 19 0.64 7.36 2.98
CA ILE A 19 0.15 5.99 3.15
C ILE A 19 1.36 5.06 3.03
N SER A 20 1.60 4.27 4.06
CA SER A 20 2.65 3.26 4.05
C SER A 20 2.03 1.89 3.98
N LEU A 21 2.52 1.06 3.07
CA LEU A 21 2.09 -0.32 2.91
C LEU A 21 3.28 -1.21 3.27
N ILE A 22 3.18 -1.90 4.39
CA ILE A 22 4.29 -2.65 4.97
C ILE A 22 3.88 -4.13 5.05
N PRO A 23 4.75 -5.05 4.58
CA PRO A 23 4.43 -6.47 4.71
C PRO A 23 4.33 -6.90 6.17
N LEU A 24 3.27 -7.61 6.52
CA LEU A 24 3.14 -8.29 7.80
C LEU A 24 3.69 -9.70 7.72
N THR A 25 3.48 -10.36 6.58
CA THR A 25 4.08 -11.66 6.27
C THR A 25 5.50 -11.46 5.74
N THR A 26 6.27 -12.54 5.63
CA THR A 26 7.66 -12.47 5.16
C THR A 26 7.76 -11.75 3.83
N GLN A 27 6.78 -11.98 2.95
CA GLN A 27 6.67 -11.26 1.69
C GLN A 27 5.21 -11.13 1.28
N VAL A 28 4.94 -10.15 0.41
CA VAL A 28 3.65 -9.98 -0.24
C VAL A 28 3.91 -9.92 -1.73
N THR A 29 3.27 -10.79 -2.49
CA THR A 29 3.51 -10.93 -3.93
C THR A 29 2.41 -10.33 -4.76
N GLY A 30 2.76 -9.97 -6.01
CA GLY A 30 1.80 -9.46 -6.98
C GLY A 30 1.22 -8.11 -6.61
N VAL A 31 2.01 -7.27 -5.95
CA VAL A 31 1.54 -5.97 -5.49
C VAL A 31 1.52 -4.98 -6.66
N THR A 32 0.33 -4.47 -6.95
CA THR A 32 0.14 -3.43 -7.95
C THR A 32 -0.58 -2.26 -7.31
N LEU A 33 -0.01 -1.09 -7.44
CA LEU A 33 -0.55 0.15 -6.87
C LEU A 33 -0.97 1.09 -7.98
N LYS A 34 -2.21 1.59 -7.91
CA LYS A 34 -2.75 2.60 -8.82
C LYS A 34 -3.34 3.73 -8.02
N GLY A 35 -3.18 4.96 -8.51
CA GLY A 35 -3.69 6.14 -7.82
C GLY A 35 -2.77 6.68 -6.74
N PHE A 36 -1.54 6.21 -6.68
CA PHE A 36 -0.51 6.68 -5.77
C PHE A 36 0.59 7.40 -6.53
N LYS A 37 1.35 8.22 -5.83
CA LYS A 37 2.49 8.94 -6.41
C LYS A 37 3.59 7.97 -6.86
N TYR A 38 3.87 6.96 -6.05
CA TYR A 38 4.85 5.94 -6.37
C TYR A 38 4.11 4.65 -6.75
N LEU A 39 4.25 4.25 -8.01
CA LEU A 39 3.51 3.11 -8.56
C LEU A 39 4.33 1.83 -8.46
N LEU A 40 3.64 0.72 -8.27
CA LEU A 40 4.22 -0.61 -8.35
C LEU A 40 3.37 -1.44 -9.31
N GLN A 41 4.01 -2.37 -10.00
CA GLN A 41 3.32 -3.29 -10.89
C GLN A 41 3.85 -4.70 -10.67
N ASP A 42 2.98 -5.58 -10.21
CA ASP A 42 3.29 -6.99 -9.94
C ASP A 42 4.58 -7.16 -9.13
N ALA A 43 4.76 -6.31 -8.14
CA ALA A 43 5.98 -6.29 -7.33
C ALA A 43 5.88 -7.24 -6.14
N THR A 44 7.03 -7.66 -5.63
CA THR A 44 7.10 -8.40 -4.39
C THR A 44 7.68 -7.48 -3.32
N LEU A 45 6.93 -7.31 -2.23
CA LEU A 45 7.40 -6.57 -1.07
C LEU A 45 7.88 -7.57 -0.03
N THR A 46 9.08 -7.35 0.48
CA THR A 46 9.69 -8.23 1.48
C THR A 46 9.82 -7.48 2.79
N ILE A 47 9.60 -8.17 3.90
CA ILE A 47 9.68 -7.59 5.22
C ILE A 47 11.09 -6.97 5.43
N GLY A 48 11.12 -5.76 5.98
CA GLY A 48 12.37 -5.02 6.15
C GLY A 48 12.73 -4.09 5.00
N GLU A 49 12.07 -4.21 3.85
CA GLU A 49 12.27 -3.28 2.74
C GLU A 49 11.39 -2.04 2.91
N SER A 50 11.83 -0.92 2.35
CA SER A 50 11.14 0.36 2.51
C SER A 50 10.37 0.83 1.26
N ILE A 51 10.21 -0.02 0.26
CA ILE A 51 9.59 0.35 -1.02
C ILE A 51 8.18 0.92 -0.85
N GLY A 52 7.38 0.36 0.05
CA GLY A 52 6.00 0.78 0.27
C GLY A 52 5.83 1.88 1.31
N VAL A 53 6.93 2.43 1.85
CA VAL A 53 6.87 3.40 2.94
C VAL A 53 6.70 4.82 2.41
N SER A 54 5.82 5.58 3.05
CA SER A 54 5.59 7.01 2.77
C SER A 54 5.16 7.29 1.33
N ASN A 55 4.30 6.44 0.79
CA ASN A 55 3.64 6.72 -0.49
C ASN A 55 2.57 7.80 -0.28
N GLU A 56 2.10 8.40 -1.36
CA GLU A 56 1.07 9.42 -1.31
C GLU A 56 -0.08 9.02 -2.24
N GLN A 57 -1.31 9.13 -1.77
CA GLN A 57 -2.47 8.90 -2.63
C GLN A 57 -2.77 10.18 -3.39
N ILE A 58 -2.84 10.10 -4.72
CA ILE A 58 -3.10 11.26 -5.56
C ILE A 58 -4.48 11.23 -6.21
N GLU A 59 -5.13 10.09 -6.28
CA GLU A 59 -6.48 9.98 -6.83
C GLU A 59 -7.49 9.75 -5.71
N LYS A 60 -8.74 10.14 -5.95
CA LYS A 60 -9.81 9.98 -4.97
C LYS A 60 -9.99 8.53 -4.53
N ARG A 61 -9.79 7.61 -5.45
CA ARG A 61 -9.83 6.18 -5.16
C ARG A 61 -8.57 5.54 -5.71
N ALA A 62 -7.79 4.97 -4.83
CA ALA A 62 -6.59 4.23 -5.19
C ALA A 62 -6.88 2.74 -5.13
N GLU A 63 -6.12 1.98 -5.88
CA GLU A 63 -6.26 0.53 -5.90
C GLU A 63 -4.99 -0.13 -5.40
N VAL A 64 -5.16 -1.09 -4.48
CA VAL A 64 -4.08 -1.94 -3.99
C VAL A 64 -4.43 -3.37 -4.39
N LYS A 65 -3.65 -3.95 -5.28
CA LYS A 65 -3.79 -5.35 -5.67
C LYS A 65 -2.68 -6.16 -5.05
N LEU A 66 -2.98 -7.38 -4.64
CA LEU A 66 -1.97 -8.34 -4.22
C LEU A 66 -2.45 -9.75 -4.53
N LYS A 67 -1.50 -10.68 -4.69
CA LYS A 67 -1.81 -12.09 -4.93
C LYS A 67 -1.75 -12.90 -3.65
N ASP A 68 -0.73 -12.68 -2.84
CA ASP A 68 -0.52 -13.47 -1.63
C ASP A 68 0.18 -12.63 -0.58
N GLY A 69 -0.14 -12.88 0.68
CA GLY A 69 0.45 -12.16 1.81
C GLY A 69 -0.50 -11.17 2.45
N ILE A 70 0.00 -10.46 3.45
CA ILE A 70 -0.76 -9.48 4.22
C ILE A 70 0.05 -8.20 4.32
N LEU A 71 -0.58 -7.07 3.99
CA LEU A 71 -0.01 -5.74 4.17
C LEU A 71 -0.63 -5.06 5.37
N ILE A 72 0.18 -4.27 6.06
CA ILE A 72 -0.31 -3.29 7.03
C ILE A 72 -0.37 -1.94 6.33
N CYS A 73 -1.53 -1.32 6.35
CA CYS A 73 -1.69 0.03 5.82
C CYS A 73 -1.64 1.02 6.96
N ILE A 74 -0.72 1.97 6.89
CA ILE A 74 -0.56 3.01 7.90
C ILE A 74 -0.75 4.35 7.23
N GLU A 75 -1.74 5.10 7.69
CA GLU A 75 -2.01 6.45 7.22
C GLU A 75 -1.41 7.44 8.21
N SER A 76 -0.69 8.45 7.70
CA SER A 76 -0.04 9.43 8.56
C SER A 76 -0.06 10.82 7.94
N LYS A 77 0.05 11.85 8.77
CA LYS A 77 0.07 13.24 8.33
C LYS A 77 1.46 13.66 7.86
N ASP A 78 2.47 13.06 8.43
CA ASP A 78 3.88 13.37 8.13
C ASP A 78 4.80 12.23 8.56
#